data_719026d0ee64db2655054e6f068871f5
#
_entry.id   719026d0ee64db2655054e6f068871f5
#
_cell.length_a   1.000
_cell.length_b   1.000
_cell.length_c   1.000
_cell.angle_alpha   90.00
_cell.angle_beta   90.00
_cell.angle_gamma   90.00
#
_symmetry.space_group_name_H-M   'P 1'
#
loop_
_entity.id
_entity.type
_entity.pdbx_description
1 polymer ?
#
loop_
_entity_poly.entity_id
_entity_poly.type
_entity_poly.pdbx_seq_one_letter_code
_entity_poly.pdbx_strand_id
1 'polypeptide(L)'
;MKLKLHHLNLTTTNVAAMDDFYRDVLDMETEPTLARQRIKTEGYAGDVAFVTDGVTQFHIAEKDMGTGFRTGQVVNPVDRGHIAFRTDDIAAFKKRLDEKGIRYSDYGGWAMSGWHQIFFYDPDGNVIEVHQAPQ
;
A
#
# COMPACT_ATOMS: atom_id res chain seq x y z
N MET A 1 -10.19 12.17 13.78
CA MET A 1 -9.55 11.25 12.78
C MET A 1 -9.09 12.09 11.61
N LYS A 2 -7.83 12.01 11.26
CA LYS A 2 -7.27 12.68 10.08
C LYS A 2 -6.74 11.64 9.12
N LEU A 3 -6.93 11.91 7.82
CA LEU A 3 -6.35 11.11 6.75
C LEU A 3 -5.31 11.95 6.04
N LYS A 4 -4.09 11.41 5.94
CA LYS A 4 -2.99 12.07 5.23
C LYS A 4 -2.52 11.17 4.10
N LEU A 5 -2.30 11.76 2.93
CA LEU A 5 -1.65 11.03 1.85
C LEU A 5 -0.29 10.53 2.33
N HIS A 6 -0.06 9.24 2.22
CA HIS A 6 1.18 8.62 2.68
C HIS A 6 2.03 8.15 1.50
N HIS A 7 1.45 7.41 0.58
CA HIS A 7 2.22 6.94 -0.57
C HIS A 7 1.31 6.61 -1.75
N LEU A 8 1.95 6.52 -2.92
CA LEU A 8 1.38 5.90 -4.11
C LEU A 8 2.05 4.55 -4.31
N ASN A 9 1.26 3.51 -4.53
CA ASN A 9 1.79 2.21 -4.90
C ASN A 9 1.70 2.05 -6.42
N LEU A 10 2.82 1.72 -7.03
CA LEU A 10 2.94 1.47 -8.46
C LEU A 10 3.27 0.00 -8.64
N THR A 11 2.43 -0.72 -9.36
CA THR A 11 2.57 -2.16 -9.55
C THR A 11 3.20 -2.44 -10.91
N THR A 12 4.19 -3.34 -10.94
CA THR A 12 4.97 -3.64 -12.12
C THR A 12 5.38 -5.11 -12.17
N THR A 13 5.63 -5.62 -13.37
CA THR A 13 6.24 -6.93 -13.56
C THR A 13 7.77 -6.88 -13.49
N ASN A 14 8.37 -5.69 -13.39
CA ASN A 14 9.83 -5.52 -13.33
C ASN A 14 10.18 -4.38 -12.38
N VAL A 15 10.31 -4.71 -11.10
CA VAL A 15 10.59 -3.74 -10.04
C VAL A 15 11.93 -3.04 -10.26
N ALA A 16 12.97 -3.78 -10.69
CA ALA A 16 14.31 -3.20 -10.90
C ALA A 16 14.29 -2.13 -11.98
N ALA A 17 13.63 -2.38 -13.12
CA ALA A 17 13.54 -1.42 -14.21
C ALA A 17 12.75 -0.16 -13.80
N MET A 18 11.66 -0.35 -13.06
CA MET A 18 10.86 0.77 -12.54
C MET A 18 11.65 1.60 -11.53
N ASP A 19 12.35 0.94 -10.61
CA ASP A 19 13.18 1.60 -9.61
C ASP A 19 14.27 2.46 -10.30
N ASP A 20 14.97 1.89 -11.27
CA ASP A 20 15.99 2.62 -12.04
C ASP A 20 15.39 3.84 -12.74
N PHE A 21 14.22 3.70 -13.35
CA PHE A 21 13.56 4.81 -14.05
C PHE A 21 13.23 5.97 -13.09
N TYR A 22 12.64 5.67 -11.96
CA TYR A 22 12.26 6.71 -10.99
C TYR A 22 13.49 7.39 -10.39
N ARG A 23 14.60 6.69 -10.22
CA ARG A 23 15.86 7.28 -9.75
C ARG A 23 16.58 8.08 -10.83
N ASP A 24 16.78 7.48 -12.01
CA ASP A 24 17.65 8.06 -13.03
C ASP A 24 16.96 9.16 -13.83
N VAL A 25 15.67 9.04 -14.07
CA VAL A 25 14.90 10.00 -14.88
C VAL A 25 14.22 11.04 -14.01
N LEU A 26 13.72 10.66 -12.84
CA LEU A 26 12.93 11.54 -11.97
C LEU A 26 13.67 11.97 -10.70
N ASP A 27 14.96 11.67 -10.59
CA ASP A 27 15.83 12.06 -9.46
C ASP A 27 15.30 11.66 -8.08
N MET A 28 14.56 10.56 -8.00
CA MET A 28 14.09 10.10 -6.70
C MET A 28 15.17 9.36 -5.94
N GLU A 29 15.08 9.44 -4.62
CA GLU A 29 16.02 8.79 -3.70
C GLU A 29 15.33 7.65 -2.96
N THR A 30 16.12 6.78 -2.31
CA THR A 30 15.58 5.71 -1.47
C THR A 30 14.80 6.31 -0.29
N GLU A 31 13.59 5.80 -0.05
CA GLU A 31 12.92 6.01 1.22
C GLU A 31 13.49 4.98 2.22
N PRO A 32 14.30 5.39 3.21
CA PRO A 32 15.09 4.41 3.96
C PRO A 32 14.31 3.69 5.07
N THR A 33 13.25 4.30 5.59
CA THR A 33 12.57 3.81 6.79
C THR A 33 11.84 2.50 6.52
N LEU A 34 11.00 2.46 5.49
CA LEU A 34 10.17 1.28 5.20
C LEU A 34 10.99 0.13 4.63
N ALA A 35 12.02 0.45 3.84
CA ALA A 35 12.91 -0.58 3.30
C ALA A 35 13.58 -1.38 4.43
N ARG A 36 13.96 -0.73 5.53
CA ARG A 36 14.56 -1.37 6.70
C ARG A 36 13.54 -2.11 7.56
N GLN A 37 12.29 -1.65 7.58
CA GLN A 37 11.24 -2.24 8.41
C GLN A 37 10.58 -3.45 7.78
N ARG A 38 10.68 -3.59 6.45
CA ARG A 38 9.98 -4.65 5.74
C ARG A 38 10.64 -6.01 5.94
N ILE A 39 9.83 -7.00 6.34
CA ILE A 39 10.25 -8.41 6.47
C ILE A 39 9.58 -9.19 5.35
N LYS A 40 10.36 -9.57 4.33
CA LYS A 40 9.86 -10.19 3.10
C LYS A 40 9.15 -11.53 3.34
N THR A 41 9.51 -12.24 4.39
CA THR A 41 8.90 -13.54 4.74
C THR A 41 7.61 -13.41 5.54
N GLU A 42 7.22 -12.19 5.90
CA GLU A 42 5.98 -11.92 6.63
C GLU A 42 5.01 -11.16 5.71
N GLY A 43 3.95 -11.83 5.26
CA GLY A 43 2.93 -11.24 4.40
C GLY A 43 3.30 -11.26 2.92
N TYR A 44 3.35 -10.10 2.28
CA TYR A 44 3.64 -10.00 0.85
C TYR A 44 5.11 -10.34 0.56
N ALA A 45 5.32 -11.38 -0.25
CA ALA A 45 6.65 -11.91 -0.54
C ALA A 45 7.30 -11.37 -1.81
N GLY A 46 6.59 -10.57 -2.62
CA GLY A 46 7.12 -9.99 -3.86
C GLY A 46 8.17 -8.92 -3.60
N ASP A 47 8.90 -8.55 -4.65
CA ASP A 47 9.86 -7.46 -4.58
C ASP A 47 9.18 -6.12 -4.44
N VAL A 48 9.77 -5.23 -3.64
CA VAL A 48 9.29 -3.86 -3.47
C VAL A 48 10.49 -2.93 -3.39
N ALA A 49 10.44 -1.81 -4.12
CA ALA A 49 11.36 -0.71 -3.96
C ALA A 49 10.63 0.49 -3.37
N PHE A 50 11.28 1.21 -2.47
CA PHE A 50 10.72 2.39 -1.82
C PHE A 50 11.53 3.61 -2.22
N VAL A 51 10.92 4.53 -2.94
CA VAL A 51 11.55 5.78 -3.38
C VAL A 51 10.73 6.99 -2.95
N THR A 52 11.33 8.16 -2.95
CA THR A 52 10.67 9.40 -2.54
C THR A 52 11.21 10.59 -3.29
N ASP A 53 10.36 11.59 -3.47
CA ASP A 53 10.75 12.92 -3.95
C ASP A 53 11.11 13.87 -2.78
N GLY A 54 11.17 13.35 -1.56
CA GLY A 54 11.41 14.12 -0.34
C GLY A 54 10.14 14.50 0.41
N VAL A 55 8.97 14.37 -0.21
CA VAL A 55 7.66 14.70 0.37
C VAL A 55 6.74 13.50 0.36
N THR A 56 6.59 12.86 -0.80
CA THR A 56 5.69 11.72 -1.01
C THR A 56 6.51 10.47 -1.25
N GLN A 57 6.05 9.35 -0.71
CA GLN A 57 6.66 8.05 -0.95
C GLN A 57 6.02 7.37 -2.15
N PHE A 58 6.81 6.61 -2.87
CA PHE A 58 6.35 5.74 -3.96
C PHE A 58 6.82 4.33 -3.66
N HIS A 59 5.88 3.40 -3.56
CA HIS A 59 6.16 1.99 -3.32
C HIS A 59 5.99 1.25 -4.65
N ILE A 60 7.08 0.76 -5.19
CA ILE A 60 7.10 0.05 -6.48
C ILE A 60 7.06 -1.44 -6.16
N ALA A 61 5.91 -2.06 -6.39
CA ALA A 61 5.65 -3.43 -5.96
C ALA A 61 5.52 -4.38 -7.13
N GLU A 62 6.00 -5.61 -6.94
CA GLU A 62 5.82 -6.67 -7.93
C GLU A 62 4.34 -7.04 -8.05
N LYS A 63 3.86 -7.07 -9.29
CA LYS A 63 2.47 -7.45 -9.58
C LYS A 63 2.23 -8.90 -9.16
N ASP A 64 1.11 -9.13 -8.46
CA ASP A 64 0.71 -10.46 -8.05
C ASP A 64 -0.81 -10.60 -8.18
N MET A 65 -1.25 -11.25 -9.25
CA MET A 65 -2.67 -11.43 -9.55
C MET A 65 -3.35 -12.46 -8.64
N GLY A 66 -2.58 -13.25 -7.91
CA GLY A 66 -3.10 -14.30 -7.03
C GLY A 66 -3.33 -13.90 -5.58
N THR A 67 -2.97 -12.66 -5.21
CA THR A 67 -3.01 -12.23 -3.80
C THR A 67 -4.41 -12.35 -3.19
N GLY A 68 -5.45 -11.95 -3.92
CA GLY A 68 -6.83 -12.05 -3.43
C GLY A 68 -7.23 -13.49 -3.11
N PHE A 69 -6.86 -14.43 -3.98
CA PHE A 69 -7.16 -15.85 -3.77
C PHE A 69 -6.42 -16.41 -2.55
N ARG A 70 -5.13 -16.09 -2.40
CA ARG A 70 -4.34 -16.62 -1.29
C ARG A 70 -4.73 -16.04 0.06
N THR A 71 -5.17 -14.78 0.07
CA THR A 71 -5.56 -14.11 1.32
C THR A 71 -7.06 -14.23 1.61
N GLY A 72 -7.86 -14.70 0.66
CA GLY A 72 -9.32 -14.74 0.79
C GLY A 72 -9.97 -13.37 0.72
N GLN A 73 -9.28 -12.35 0.20
CA GLN A 73 -9.76 -10.97 0.15
C GLN A 73 -10.34 -10.62 -1.22
N VAL A 74 -11.30 -9.71 -1.23
CA VAL A 74 -11.97 -9.27 -2.46
C VAL A 74 -11.11 -8.28 -3.24
N VAL A 75 -10.46 -7.36 -2.54
CA VAL A 75 -9.58 -6.37 -3.17
C VAL A 75 -8.15 -6.89 -3.21
N ASN A 76 -7.52 -6.84 -4.38
CA ASN A 76 -6.11 -7.18 -4.54
C ASN A 76 -5.30 -5.87 -4.57
N PRO A 77 -4.42 -5.62 -3.58
CA PRO A 77 -3.66 -4.36 -3.50
C PRO A 77 -2.50 -4.27 -4.50
N VAL A 78 -2.14 -5.37 -5.15
CA VAL A 78 -0.93 -5.46 -5.98
C VAL A 78 -1.22 -5.95 -7.40
N ASP A 79 -2.44 -5.71 -7.91
CA ASP A 79 -2.76 -5.95 -9.31
C ASP A 79 -2.60 -4.70 -10.19
N ARG A 80 -2.88 -3.50 -9.66
CA ARG A 80 -2.90 -2.26 -10.43
C ARG A 80 -2.32 -1.06 -9.68
N GLY A 81 -1.81 -1.26 -8.48
CA GLY A 81 -1.38 -0.16 -7.62
C GLY A 81 -2.54 0.46 -6.84
N HIS A 82 -2.22 1.43 -5.98
CA HIS A 82 -3.22 2.07 -5.12
C HIS A 82 -2.72 3.41 -4.58
N ILE A 83 -3.66 4.19 -4.04
CA ILE A 83 -3.39 5.44 -3.32
C ILE A 83 -3.56 5.14 -1.84
N ALA A 84 -2.58 5.46 -1.03
CA ALA A 84 -2.60 5.13 0.39
C ALA A 84 -2.62 6.36 1.29
N PHE A 85 -3.53 6.31 2.25
CA PHE A 85 -3.68 7.33 3.29
C PHE A 85 -3.39 6.73 4.66
N ARG A 86 -2.72 7.51 5.49
CA ARG A 86 -2.48 7.14 6.89
C ARG A 86 -3.50 7.82 7.79
N THR A 87 -3.99 7.07 8.77
CA THR A 87 -4.89 7.57 9.82
C THR A 87 -4.31 7.28 11.20
N ASP A 88 -4.73 8.06 12.17
CA ASP A 88 -4.45 7.81 13.59
C ASP A 88 -5.52 6.94 14.27
N ASP A 89 -6.60 6.62 13.56
CA ASP A 89 -7.72 5.84 14.13
C ASP A 89 -8.39 4.98 13.05
N ILE A 90 -7.83 3.80 12.81
CA ILE A 90 -8.35 2.88 11.81
C ILE A 90 -9.72 2.31 12.21
N ALA A 91 -9.98 2.15 13.51
CA ALA A 91 -11.27 1.65 13.98
C ALA A 91 -12.40 2.64 13.66
N ALA A 92 -12.18 3.93 13.87
CA ALA A 92 -13.14 4.96 13.51
C ALA A 92 -13.37 5.01 12.00
N PHE A 93 -12.32 4.81 11.21
CA PHE A 93 -12.46 4.80 9.76
C PHE A 93 -13.25 3.59 9.25
N LYS A 94 -12.98 2.40 9.78
CA LYS A 94 -13.76 1.20 9.46
C LYS A 94 -15.24 1.39 9.78
N LYS A 95 -15.53 1.98 10.93
CA LYS A 95 -16.91 2.30 11.33
C LYS A 95 -17.58 3.24 10.31
N ARG A 96 -16.85 4.24 9.82
CA ARG A 96 -17.36 5.15 8.78
C ARG A 96 -17.72 4.39 7.50
N LEU A 97 -16.87 3.47 7.06
CA LEU A 97 -17.15 2.66 5.88
C LEU A 97 -18.38 1.79 6.07
N ASP A 98 -18.52 1.16 7.26
CA ASP A 98 -19.68 0.35 7.59
C ASP A 98 -20.95 1.18 7.57
N GLU A 99 -20.95 2.36 8.18
CA GLU A 99 -22.11 3.26 8.22
C GLU A 99 -22.53 3.74 6.83
N LYS A 100 -21.57 3.88 5.92
CA LYS A 100 -21.83 4.29 4.54
C LYS A 100 -22.12 3.13 3.59
N GLY A 101 -22.07 1.89 4.09
CA GLY A 101 -22.28 0.69 3.27
C GLY A 101 -21.18 0.43 2.27
N ILE A 102 -19.96 0.93 2.51
CA ILE A 102 -18.81 0.73 1.63
C ILE A 102 -18.09 -0.55 2.07
N ARG A 103 -18.00 -1.50 1.15
CA ARG A 103 -17.29 -2.76 1.41
C ARG A 103 -15.78 -2.54 1.35
N TYR A 104 -15.06 -3.21 2.24
CA TYR A 104 -13.59 -3.14 2.27
C TYR A 104 -12.99 -4.51 2.61
N SER A 105 -11.74 -4.69 2.24
CA SER A 105 -10.94 -5.87 2.61
C SER A 105 -10.01 -5.48 3.75
N ASP A 106 -10.10 -6.19 4.87
CA ASP A 106 -9.21 -5.98 6.01
C ASP A 106 -8.04 -6.96 5.91
N TYR A 107 -6.87 -6.43 5.57
CA TYR A 107 -5.65 -7.23 5.44
C TYR A 107 -4.84 -7.30 6.73
N GLY A 108 -5.24 -6.56 7.78
CA GLY A 108 -4.45 -6.51 9.01
C GLY A 108 -3.02 -6.05 8.73
N GLY A 109 -2.04 -6.75 9.25
CA GLY A 109 -0.61 -6.43 9.12
C GLY A 109 0.07 -7.12 7.94
N TRP A 110 -0.66 -7.39 6.86
CA TRP A 110 -0.18 -8.24 5.76
C TRP A 110 1.12 -7.78 5.10
N ALA A 111 1.22 -6.51 4.69
CA ALA A 111 2.37 -6.04 3.93
C ALA A 111 3.47 -5.46 4.82
N MET A 112 3.10 -4.82 5.91
CA MET A 112 4.04 -4.18 6.82
C MET A 112 3.75 -4.61 8.24
N SER A 113 4.74 -5.21 8.91
CA SER A 113 4.62 -5.64 10.29
C SER A 113 4.24 -4.47 11.20
N GLY A 114 3.24 -4.68 12.04
CA GLY A 114 2.73 -3.68 12.96
C GLY A 114 1.74 -2.68 12.37
N TRP A 115 1.56 -2.66 11.06
CA TRP A 115 0.53 -1.83 10.44
C TRP A 115 -0.81 -2.56 10.46
N HIS A 116 -1.88 -1.78 10.44
CA HIS A 116 -3.22 -2.29 10.15
C HIS A 116 -3.70 -1.66 8.84
N GLN A 117 -3.90 -2.47 7.80
CA GLN A 117 -4.19 -2.04 6.44
C GLN A 117 -5.58 -2.52 6.00
N ILE A 118 -6.37 -1.60 5.45
CA ILE A 118 -7.62 -1.93 4.77
C ILE A 118 -7.59 -1.36 3.36
N PHE A 119 -8.32 -2.03 2.44
CA PHE A 119 -8.37 -1.66 1.03
C PHE A 119 -9.81 -1.66 0.55
N PHE A 120 -10.17 -0.68 -0.26
CA PHE A 120 -11.49 -0.57 -0.85
C PHE A 120 -11.40 0.18 -2.17
N TYR A 121 -12.53 0.24 -2.90
CA TYR A 121 -12.57 0.94 -4.18
C TYR A 121 -13.25 2.30 -4.03
N ASP A 122 -12.74 3.29 -4.76
CA ASP A 122 -13.49 4.51 -4.98
C ASP A 122 -14.59 4.27 -6.04
N PRO A 123 -15.46 5.24 -6.34
CA PRO A 123 -16.58 5.04 -7.30
C PRO A 123 -16.15 4.57 -8.70
N ASP A 124 -14.92 4.88 -9.12
CA ASP A 124 -14.41 4.50 -10.45
C ASP A 124 -13.51 3.27 -10.42
N GLY A 125 -13.41 2.60 -9.27
CA GLY A 125 -12.65 1.37 -9.14
C GLY A 125 -11.16 1.56 -8.87
N ASN A 126 -10.72 2.76 -8.51
CA ASN A 126 -9.35 2.94 -8.03
C ASN A 126 -9.20 2.32 -6.64
N VAL A 127 -8.11 1.60 -6.43
CA VAL A 127 -7.85 0.98 -5.12
C VAL A 127 -7.34 2.02 -4.15
N ILE A 128 -7.98 2.12 -3.00
CA ILE A 128 -7.59 2.99 -1.90
C ILE A 128 -7.13 2.12 -0.74
N GLU A 129 -5.98 2.46 -0.18
CA GLU A 129 -5.51 1.92 1.09
C GLU A 129 -5.74 2.95 2.18
N VAL A 130 -6.23 2.51 3.34
CA VAL A 130 -6.13 3.28 4.57
C VAL A 130 -5.42 2.41 5.59
N HIS A 131 -4.42 2.96 6.26
CA HIS A 131 -3.66 2.22 7.25
C HIS A 131 -3.36 3.04 8.48
N GLN A 132 -3.13 2.34 9.58
CA GLN A 132 -2.57 2.90 10.80
C GLN A 132 -1.26 2.19 11.09
N ALA A 133 -0.20 2.96 11.33
CA ALA A 133 1.10 2.44 11.74
C ALA A 133 1.23 2.52 13.27
N PRO A 134 2.19 1.78 13.87
CA PRO A 134 2.47 1.91 15.30
C PRO A 134 2.88 3.34 15.65
N GLN A 135 2.45 3.80 16.82
CA GLN A 135 2.79 5.13 17.32
C GLN A 135 4.10 5.10 18.11
#